data_d0388a6de2c0b4d1d37e5b9a3edb482f
#
_entry.id   d0388a6de2c0b4d1d37e5b9a3edb482f
#
_cell.length_a   1.000
_cell.length_b   1.000
_cell.length_c   1.000
_cell.angle_alpha   90.00
_cell.angle_beta   90.00
_cell.angle_gamma   90.00
#
_symmetry.space_group_name_H-M   'P 1'
#
loop_
_entity.id
_entity.type
_entity.pdbx_description
1 polymer ?
#
loop_
_entity_poly.entity_id
_entity_poly.type
_entity_poly.pdbx_seq_one_letter_code
_entity_poly.pdbx_strand_id
1 'polypeptide(L)' 'MIIVLKPEAERQRVEELIGGIESMGLSCHCSTGTQMTIVGIIGDTSKVDVDAVRANDIVEDVKRVSEPYKAANR' A
#
# COMPACT_ATOMS: atom_id res chain seq x y z
N MET A 1 1.86 6.39 -0.47
CA MET A 1 1.09 5.52 -1.35
C MET A 1 0.11 4.70 -0.54
N ILE A 2 -1.11 4.56 -1.03
CA ILE A 2 -2.14 3.80 -0.34
C ILE A 2 -2.61 2.68 -1.25
N ILE A 3 -2.60 1.47 -0.72
CA ILE A 3 -3.08 0.30 -1.44
C ILE A 3 -4.38 -0.14 -0.80
N VAL A 4 -5.43 -0.23 -1.60
CA VAL A 4 -6.72 -0.70 -1.13
C VAL A 4 -6.83 -2.16 -1.49
N LEU A 5 -7.04 -3.00 -0.51
CA LEU A 5 -7.15 -4.44 -0.71
C LEU A 5 -8.60 -4.85 -0.74
N LYS A 6 -8.88 -5.93 -1.43
CA LYS A 6 -10.23 -6.45 -1.51
C LYS A 6 -10.65 -7.05 -0.18
N PRO A 7 -11.92 -6.98 0.15
CA PRO A 7 -12.40 -7.54 1.42
C PRO A 7 -12.20 -9.05 1.49
N GLU A 8 -12.11 -9.69 0.36
CA GLU A 8 -11.93 -11.14 0.31
C GLU A 8 -10.48 -11.56 0.25
N ALA A 9 -9.55 -10.60 0.34
CA ALA A 9 -8.14 -10.91 0.27
C ALA A 9 -7.72 -11.79 1.44
N GLU A 10 -6.99 -12.86 1.13
CA GLU A 10 -6.53 -13.74 2.17
C GLU A 10 -5.43 -13.09 2.97
N ARG A 11 -5.47 -13.31 4.27
CA ARG A 11 -4.49 -12.69 5.15
C ARG A 11 -3.07 -13.05 4.75
N GLN A 12 -2.86 -14.29 4.39
CA GLN A 12 -1.53 -14.74 4.00
C GLN A 12 -1.01 -13.96 2.77
N ARG A 13 -1.90 -13.74 1.81
CA ARG A 13 -1.52 -12.98 0.62
C ARG A 13 -1.22 -11.53 0.98
N VAL A 14 -2.00 -10.97 1.91
CA VAL A 14 -1.75 -9.61 2.36
C VAL A 14 -0.39 -9.50 3.03
N GLU A 15 -0.06 -10.46 3.86
CA GLU A 15 1.23 -10.44 4.54
C GLU A 15 2.39 -10.59 3.56
N GLU A 16 2.21 -11.39 2.54
CA GLU A 16 3.24 -11.54 1.52
C GLU A 16 3.48 -10.23 0.78
N LEU A 17 2.41 -9.54 0.47
CA LEU A 17 2.53 -8.26 -0.21
C LEU A 17 3.26 -7.25 0.67
N ILE A 18 2.87 -7.18 1.93
CA ILE A 18 3.50 -6.25 2.86
C ILE A 18 4.97 -6.59 3.05
N GLY A 19 5.26 -7.88 3.20
CA GLY A 19 6.65 -8.31 3.38
C GLY A 19 7.51 -7.95 2.19
N GLY A 20 6.97 -8.09 0.99
CA GLY A 20 7.72 -7.71 -0.20
C GLY A 20 8.03 -6.22 -0.23
N ILE A 21 7.08 -5.40 0.18
CA ILE A 21 7.28 -3.97 0.20
C ILE A 21 8.28 -3.57 1.29
N GLU A 22 8.16 -4.20 2.45
CA GLU A 22 9.07 -3.89 3.55
C GLU A 22 10.51 -4.29 3.22
N SER A 23 10.67 -5.33 2.43
CA SER A 23 12.01 -5.76 2.04
C SER A 23 12.71 -4.73 1.16
N MET A 24 11.96 -3.79 0.62
CA MET A 24 12.55 -2.70 -0.15
C MET A 24 12.98 -1.53 0.74
N GLY A 25 12.84 -1.67 2.04
CA GLY A 25 13.22 -0.60 2.95
C GLY A 25 12.09 0.37 3.26
N LEU A 26 10.88 0.02 2.90
CA LEU A 26 9.72 0.88 3.13
C LEU A 26 8.95 0.43 4.35
N SER A 27 8.20 1.35 4.94
CA SER A 27 7.34 1.01 6.08
C SER A 27 5.91 0.86 5.61
N CYS A 28 5.23 -0.13 6.13
CA CYS A 28 3.83 -0.36 5.79
C CYS A 28 2.98 -0.22 7.03
N HIS A 29 1.82 0.40 6.83
CA HIS A 29 0.85 0.58 7.90
C HIS A 29 -0.44 -0.05 7.45
N CYS A 30 -0.81 -1.14 8.06
CA CYS A 30 -2.02 -1.85 7.67
C CYS A 30 -3.18 -1.40 8.55
N SER A 31 -4.25 -0.97 7.91
CA SER A 31 -5.45 -0.54 8.63
C SER A 31 -6.60 -1.43 8.16
N THR A 32 -7.18 -2.17 9.06
CA THR A 32 -8.28 -3.08 8.74
C THR A 32 -9.59 -2.39 9.05
N GLY A 33 -10.38 -2.18 8.02
CA GLY A 33 -11.70 -1.62 8.20
C GLY A 33 -12.75 -2.72 8.23
N THR A 34 -14.00 -2.30 8.29
CA THR A 34 -15.11 -3.23 8.36
C THR A 34 -15.25 -4.04 7.09
N GLN A 35 -15.00 -3.42 5.97
CA GLN A 35 -15.23 -4.05 4.69
C GLN A 35 -14.01 -4.05 3.78
N MET A 36 -12.92 -3.46 4.20
CA MET A 36 -11.73 -3.43 3.37
C MET A 36 -10.51 -3.21 4.22
N THR A 37 -9.38 -3.60 3.69
CA THR A 37 -8.10 -3.40 4.34
C THR A 37 -7.32 -2.39 3.51
N ILE A 38 -6.73 -1.43 4.17
CA ILE A 38 -5.95 -0.39 3.51
C ILE A 38 -4.52 -0.46 4.02
N VAL A 39 -3.58 -0.43 3.12
CA VAL A 39 -2.16 -0.45 3.48
C VAL A 39 -1.55 0.88 3.06
N GLY A 40 -1.06 1.62 4.03
CA GLY A 40 -0.34 2.85 3.76
C GLY A 40 1.14 2.57 3.70
N ILE A 41 1.80 3.06 2.67
CA ILE A 41 3.23 2.86 2.49
C ILE A 41 3.94 4.18 2.72
N ILE A 42 4.91 4.16 3.60
CA ILE A 42 5.67 5.34 3.97
C ILE A 42 7.10 5.14 3.50
N GLY A 43 7.67 6.16 2.90
CA GLY A 43 9.03 6.11 2.42
C GLY A 43 9.11 6.44 0.94
N ASP A 44 10.17 6.00 0.30
CA ASP A 44 10.40 6.28 -1.10
C ASP A 44 9.61 5.31 -1.96
N THR A 45 8.36 5.67 -2.25
CA THR A 45 7.49 4.79 -3.01
C THR A 45 7.83 4.74 -4.49
N SER A 46 8.80 5.53 -4.93
CA SER A 46 9.19 5.46 -6.33
C SER A 46 9.80 4.10 -6.68
N LYS A 47 10.23 3.35 -5.67
CA LYS A 47 10.75 2.02 -5.88
C LYS A 47 9.65 0.97 -6.05
N VAL A 48 8.43 1.33 -5.72
CA VAL A 48 7.33 0.39 -5.81
C VAL A 48 6.78 0.37 -7.23
N ASP A 49 6.64 -0.83 -7.77
CA ASP A 49 6.07 -1.00 -9.10
C ASP A 49 4.55 -1.02 -8.96
N VAL A 50 3.93 0.10 -9.23
CA VAL A 50 2.48 0.23 -9.08
C VAL A 50 1.74 -0.75 -9.97
N ASP A 51 2.24 -0.95 -11.19
CA ASP A 51 1.58 -1.87 -12.10
C ASP A 51 1.61 -3.30 -11.58
N ALA A 52 2.73 -3.70 -10.99
CA ALA A 52 2.83 -5.04 -10.42
C ALA A 52 1.89 -5.19 -9.23
N VAL A 53 1.78 -4.14 -8.42
CA VAL A 53 0.87 -4.19 -7.27
C VAL A 53 -0.57 -4.28 -7.75
N ARG A 54 -0.93 -3.49 -8.75
CA ARG A 54 -2.29 -3.54 -9.27
C ARG A 54 -2.63 -4.87 -9.92
N ALA A 55 -1.65 -5.56 -10.43
CA ALA A 55 -1.88 -6.86 -11.05
C ALA A 55 -2.14 -7.94 -10.01
N ASN A 56 -1.92 -7.65 -8.75
CA ASN A 56 -2.15 -8.61 -7.68
C ASN A 56 -3.64 -8.81 -7.48
N ASP A 57 -4.08 -10.07 -7.42
CA ASP A 57 -5.50 -10.38 -7.30
C ASP A 57 -6.15 -9.81 -6.06
N ILE A 58 -5.39 -9.61 -5.01
CA ILE A 58 -5.97 -9.11 -3.76
C ILE A 58 -6.05 -7.59 -3.71
N VAL A 59 -5.49 -6.91 -4.69
CA VAL A 59 -5.48 -5.44 -4.70
C VAL A 59 -6.68 -4.91 -5.44
N GLU A 60 -7.47 -4.09 -4.75
CA GLU A 60 -8.63 -3.46 -5.36
C GLU A 60 -8.22 -2.20 -6.10
N ASP A 61 -7.34 -1.41 -5.50
CA ASP A 61 -6.93 -0.15 -6.12
C ASP A 61 -5.62 0.30 -5.49
N VAL A 62 -4.92 1.18 -6.17
CA VAL A 62 -3.69 1.76 -5.65
C VAL A 62 -3.76 3.25 -5.89
N LYS A 63 -3.56 4.03 -4.84
CA LYS A 63 -3.59 5.49 -4.94
C LYS A 63 -2.22 6.04 -4.56
N ARG A 64 -1.64 6.80 -5.46
CA ARG A 64 -0.37 7.46 -5.17
C ARG A 64 -0.69 8.81 -4.58
N VAL A 65 -0.36 8.96 -3.32
CA VAL A 65 -0.62 10.21 -2.62
C VAL A 65 0.65 11.01 -2.62
N SER A 66 0.64 12.14 -3.28
CA SER A 66 1.76 13.06 -3.21
C SER A 66 1.72 13.74 -1.88
N GLU A 67 2.87 14.11 -1.41
CA GLU A 67 2.92 14.78 -0.13
C GLU A 67 3.21 16.22 -0.34
N PRO A 68 2.27 16.94 -0.76
CA PRO A 68 2.52 18.32 -1.09
C PRO A 68 2.66 19.16 0.11
N TYR A 69 2.21 18.69 1.20
CA TYR A 69 2.15 19.53 2.31
C TYR A 69 3.45 20.05 2.70
N LYS A 70 4.31 19.49 2.32
CA LYS A 70 5.38 20.02 2.71
C LYS A 70 5.43 21.27 2.38
N ALA A 71 4.83 21.36 1.86
CA ALA A 71 4.84 22.54 1.70
C ALA A 71 4.22 23.28 2.64
N ALA A 72 3.96 22.95 3.00
CA ALA A 72 3.40 23.75 3.70
C ALA A 72 3.82 24.51 4.52
N ASN A 73 4.36 24.12 4.47
CA ASN A 73 4.52 24.73 5.03
C ASN A 73 4.48 25.53 5.29
N ARG A 74 4.64 25.56 5.43
CA ARG A 74 4.56 26.33 5.84
C ARG A 74 4.39 26.79 5.94
#